data_14cc003feb6eb6e7ac30e3078e4833bc
#
_entry.id   14cc003feb6eb6e7ac30e3078e4833bc
#
_cell.length_a   1.000
_cell.length_b   1.000
_cell.length_c   1.000
_cell.angle_alpha   90.00
_cell.angle_beta   90.00
_cell.angle_gamma   90.00
#
_symmetry.space_group_name_H-M   'P 1'
#
loop_
_entity.id
_entity.type
_entity.pdbx_description
1 polymer ?
#
loop_
_entity_poly.entity_id
_entity_poly.type
_entity_poly.pdbx_seq_one_letter_code
_entity_poly.pdbx_strand_id
1 'polypeptide(L)'
;YMPAGWNQTSGSFREGPISEDTFWMLFNYVFSDSSAKRTTYKFGLIKSILDNLFNSEGEDYSLFISYENLFGKFAENYWNLVTKYQLKQMLPDGKSEYSKIEQIFKALIQEEPSFADIPFTSIPEAQRKAIIRQVSSDCRRNVIGALHRDFQACLYAFDLKGDGIFLNAYAFDFMLKYKVEIEKLNYYAWAKFLEKINDESVVVKLLDKLELATPQREDLSVFRQVLYNEFEQCNCFYCGKKLHEIHVDHFIPWSFIKEDKLWNFVLACPSCNIRKSN
;
A
#
# COMPACT_ATOMS: atom_id res chain seq x y z
N TYR A 1 10.10 15.76 24.61
CA TYR A 1 8.71 16.01 25.04
C TYR A 1 7.81 15.43 23.96
N MET A 2 7.19 14.27 24.21
CA MET A 2 6.14 13.73 23.33
C MET A 2 4.84 14.40 23.75
N PRO A 3 4.09 15.03 22.83
CA PRO A 3 2.79 15.61 23.15
C PRO A 3 1.84 14.53 23.69
N ALA A 4 1.00 14.89 24.68
CA ALA A 4 -0.04 14.04 25.20
C ALA A 4 -0.93 13.53 24.04
N GLY A 5 -1.11 12.22 23.91
CA GLY A 5 -1.90 11.57 22.85
C GLY A 5 -1.14 10.62 21.91
N TRP A 6 0.18 10.50 22.01
CA TRP A 6 0.97 9.57 21.19
C TRP A 6 0.80 8.09 21.60
N ASN A 7 0.18 7.81 22.74
CA ASN A 7 -0.03 6.48 23.29
C ASN A 7 -1.49 5.99 23.18
N GLN A 8 -2.28 6.50 22.23
CA GLN A 8 -3.61 5.95 22.00
C GLN A 8 -3.51 4.48 21.58
N THR A 9 -4.17 3.60 22.34
CA THR A 9 -4.27 2.17 22.05
C THR A 9 -5.49 1.83 21.21
N SER A 10 -6.47 2.74 21.13
CA SER A 10 -7.68 2.62 20.32
C SER A 10 -8.21 3.99 19.90
N GLY A 11 -9.04 4.02 18.87
CA GLY A 11 -9.74 5.22 18.39
C GLY A 11 -10.98 4.84 17.60
N SER A 12 -12.09 5.56 17.84
CA SER A 12 -13.35 5.42 17.10
C SER A 12 -13.41 6.35 15.88
N PHE A 13 -14.44 6.21 15.07
CA PHE A 13 -14.74 7.13 13.97
C PHE A 13 -15.21 8.50 14.50
N ARG A 14 -14.95 9.53 13.69
CA ARG A 14 -15.69 10.78 13.77
C ARG A 14 -17.15 10.51 13.33
N GLU A 15 -18.11 10.99 14.10
CA GLU A 15 -19.54 10.87 13.78
C GLU A 15 -19.97 11.81 12.65
N GLY A 16 -20.97 11.38 11.89
CA GLY A 16 -21.62 12.16 10.83
C GLY A 16 -20.96 12.08 9.45
N PRO A 17 -21.62 12.66 8.44
CA PRO A 17 -21.10 12.67 7.07
C PRO A 17 -19.84 13.51 6.97
N ILE A 18 -18.90 13.05 6.12
CA ILE A 18 -17.62 13.73 5.88
C ILE A 18 -17.55 14.09 4.40
N SER A 19 -17.34 15.38 4.11
CA SER A 19 -17.25 15.87 2.72
C SER A 19 -15.90 15.55 2.07
N GLU A 20 -15.87 15.48 0.74
CA GLU A 20 -14.64 15.33 -0.04
C GLU A 20 -13.62 16.45 0.26
N ASP A 21 -14.08 17.70 0.41
CA ASP A 21 -13.22 18.84 0.75
C ASP A 21 -12.53 18.63 2.11
N THR A 22 -13.22 18.03 3.09
CA THR A 22 -12.63 17.68 4.37
C THR A 22 -11.52 16.65 4.19
N PHE A 23 -11.73 15.61 3.37
CA PHE A 23 -10.68 14.64 3.11
C PHE A 23 -9.49 15.26 2.40
N TRP A 24 -9.70 16.09 1.36
CA TRP A 24 -8.61 16.78 0.70
C TRP A 24 -7.82 17.68 1.64
N MET A 25 -8.50 18.40 2.54
CA MET A 25 -7.84 19.22 3.56
C MET A 25 -6.97 18.36 4.48
N LEU A 26 -7.47 17.20 4.94
CA LEU A 26 -6.74 16.30 5.84
C LEU A 26 -5.56 15.61 5.14
N PHE A 27 -5.71 15.14 3.91
CA PHE A 27 -4.61 14.59 3.12
C PHE A 27 -3.52 15.64 2.87
N ASN A 28 -3.90 16.85 2.46
CA ASN A 28 -2.96 17.96 2.26
C ASN A 28 -2.22 18.31 3.56
N TYR A 29 -2.91 18.31 4.71
CA TYR A 29 -2.28 18.50 6.00
C TYR A 29 -1.23 17.42 6.29
N VAL A 30 -1.58 16.14 6.11
CA VAL A 30 -0.65 15.02 6.35
C VAL A 30 0.55 15.08 5.40
N PHE A 31 0.36 15.48 4.15
CA PHE A 31 1.46 15.59 3.17
C PHE A 31 2.33 16.84 3.36
N SER A 32 1.83 17.88 4.04
CA SER A 32 2.57 19.11 4.30
C SER A 32 3.57 18.98 5.46
N ASP A 33 4.45 19.96 5.59
CA ASP A 33 5.38 20.07 6.73
C ASP A 33 4.67 20.40 8.07
N SER A 34 3.39 20.78 8.04
CA SER A 34 2.58 21.05 9.24
C SER A 34 2.28 19.78 10.06
N SER A 35 2.17 18.62 9.41
CA SER A 35 2.06 17.33 10.11
C SER A 35 3.43 16.90 10.62
N ALA A 36 3.56 16.73 11.93
CA ALA A 36 4.83 16.30 12.54
C ALA A 36 5.22 14.89 12.07
N LYS A 37 6.38 14.77 11.45
CA LYS A 37 6.95 13.52 10.94
C LYS A 37 8.40 13.38 11.42
N ARG A 38 8.69 12.25 12.06
CA ARG A 38 10.07 11.84 12.37
C ARG A 38 10.52 10.72 11.46
N THR A 39 9.56 9.94 10.97
CA THR A 39 9.74 8.81 10.07
C THR A 39 8.83 8.96 8.87
N THR A 40 9.10 8.17 7.83
CA THR A 40 8.24 8.07 6.64
C THR A 40 6.96 7.25 6.88
N TYR A 41 6.72 6.74 8.10
CA TYR A 41 5.68 5.76 8.41
C TYR A 41 4.26 6.19 8.04
N LYS A 42 3.93 7.48 8.12
CA LYS A 42 2.61 7.99 7.70
C LYS A 42 2.39 7.77 6.21
N PHE A 43 3.43 8.01 5.38
CA PHE A 43 3.37 7.77 3.94
C PHE A 43 3.23 6.27 3.63
N GLY A 44 4.04 5.44 4.28
CA GLY A 44 3.96 3.99 4.12
C GLY A 44 2.60 3.42 4.55
N LEU A 45 2.00 3.94 5.63
CA LEU A 45 0.69 3.49 6.09
C LEU A 45 -0.44 3.91 5.14
N ILE A 46 -0.43 5.15 4.64
CA ILE A 46 -1.38 5.62 3.62
C ILE A 46 -1.28 4.72 2.38
N LYS A 47 -0.06 4.48 1.88
CA LYS A 47 0.16 3.59 0.74
C LYS A 47 -0.40 2.19 1.01
N SER A 48 -0.15 1.63 2.20
CA SER A 48 -0.64 0.30 2.59
C SER A 48 -2.16 0.23 2.67
N ILE A 49 -2.84 1.29 3.12
CA ILE A 49 -4.30 1.38 3.09
C ILE A 49 -4.80 1.38 1.64
N LEU A 50 -4.20 2.22 0.77
CA LEU A 50 -4.57 2.30 -0.64
C LEU A 50 -4.38 0.96 -1.38
N ASP A 51 -3.33 0.21 -1.05
CA ASP A 51 -3.05 -1.11 -1.63
C ASP A 51 -4.04 -2.19 -1.16
N ASN A 52 -4.67 -2.00 -0.01
CA ASN A 52 -5.65 -2.93 0.55
C ASN A 52 -7.12 -2.57 0.25
N LEU A 53 -7.42 -1.51 -0.49
CA LEU A 53 -8.82 -1.11 -0.77
C LEU A 53 -9.60 -2.19 -1.52
N PHE A 54 -8.93 -3.08 -2.25
CA PHE A 54 -9.56 -4.18 -3.01
C PHE A 54 -9.29 -5.57 -2.41
N ASN A 55 -8.61 -5.66 -1.27
CA ASN A 55 -8.29 -6.92 -0.60
C ASN A 55 -9.40 -7.34 0.39
N SER A 56 -10.67 -7.19 0.04
CA SER A 56 -11.77 -7.72 0.83
C SER A 56 -11.91 -9.22 0.57
N GLU A 57 -11.54 -10.05 1.54
CA GLU A 57 -11.90 -11.47 1.55
C GLU A 57 -13.39 -11.57 1.94
N GLY A 58 -14.26 -11.91 0.99
CA GLY A 58 -15.67 -12.17 1.23
C GLY A 58 -16.63 -11.53 0.24
N GLU A 59 -17.87 -12.02 0.20
CA GLU A 59 -18.95 -11.55 -0.70
C GLU A 59 -19.45 -10.13 -0.37
N ASP A 60 -19.17 -9.62 0.83
CA ASP A 60 -19.45 -8.25 1.24
C ASP A 60 -18.15 -7.43 1.23
N TYR A 61 -18.17 -6.24 0.64
CA TYR A 61 -17.08 -5.27 0.69
C TYR A 61 -16.76 -4.93 2.15
N SER A 62 -15.82 -5.67 2.73
CA SER A 62 -15.40 -5.43 4.09
C SER A 62 -14.56 -4.17 4.18
N LEU A 63 -15.02 -3.20 4.95
CA LEU A 63 -14.22 -2.03 5.31
C LEU A 63 -13.10 -2.38 6.31
N PHE A 64 -12.96 -3.64 6.66
CA PHE A 64 -11.94 -4.14 7.58
C PHE A 64 -10.67 -4.49 6.83
N ILE A 65 -9.53 -3.99 7.32
CA ILE A 65 -8.19 -4.37 6.88
C ILE A 65 -7.46 -4.98 8.08
N SER A 66 -7.12 -6.27 7.98
CA SER A 66 -6.35 -6.93 9.04
C SER A 66 -4.95 -6.32 9.19
N TYR A 67 -4.38 -6.37 10.40
CA TYR A 67 -2.99 -5.93 10.59
C TYR A 67 -2.00 -6.77 9.78
N GLU A 68 -2.29 -8.04 9.51
CA GLU A 68 -1.46 -8.88 8.66
C GLU A 68 -1.42 -8.32 7.22
N ASN A 69 -2.57 -8.01 6.63
CA ASN A 69 -2.65 -7.44 5.28
C ASN A 69 -2.05 -6.03 5.24
N LEU A 70 -2.40 -5.18 6.21
CA LEU A 70 -1.93 -3.80 6.28
C LEU A 70 -0.41 -3.72 6.39
N PHE A 71 0.18 -4.48 7.33
CA PHE A 71 1.62 -4.50 7.54
C PHE A 71 2.37 -5.41 6.57
N GLY A 72 1.70 -6.31 5.88
CA GLY A 72 2.21 -7.00 4.70
C GLY A 72 2.54 -6.02 3.59
N LYS A 73 1.60 -5.17 3.20
CA LYS A 73 1.85 -4.10 2.23
C LYS A 73 2.82 -3.04 2.75
N PHE A 74 2.79 -2.73 4.03
CA PHE A 74 3.76 -1.84 4.65
C PHE A 74 5.19 -2.39 4.53
N ALA A 75 5.42 -3.64 4.85
CA ALA A 75 6.73 -4.27 4.69
C ALA A 75 7.18 -4.30 3.22
N GLU A 76 6.30 -4.69 2.30
CA GLU A 76 6.56 -4.72 0.87
C GLU A 76 6.97 -3.35 0.32
N ASN A 77 6.23 -2.28 0.67
CA ASN A 77 6.51 -0.92 0.24
C ASN A 77 7.87 -0.38 0.73
N TYR A 78 8.34 -0.83 1.88
CA TYR A 78 9.65 -0.44 2.43
C TYR A 78 10.81 -1.33 1.99
N TRP A 79 10.53 -2.56 1.53
CA TRP A 79 11.56 -3.56 1.28
C TRP A 79 12.69 -3.04 0.40
N ASN A 80 12.39 -2.69 -0.85
CA ASN A 80 13.40 -2.18 -1.78
C ASN A 80 14.01 -0.85 -1.36
N LEU A 81 13.24 0.02 -0.69
CA LEU A 81 13.76 1.31 -0.22
C LEU A 81 14.89 1.12 0.78
N VAL A 82 14.77 0.11 1.66
CA VAL A 82 15.75 -0.15 2.72
C VAL A 82 16.85 -1.11 2.23
N THR A 83 16.49 -2.23 1.60
CA THR A 83 17.47 -3.28 1.28
C THR A 83 18.30 -2.96 0.04
N LYS A 84 17.63 -2.56 -1.05
CA LYS A 84 18.28 -2.30 -2.33
C LYS A 84 18.80 -0.87 -2.44
N TYR A 85 17.99 0.11 -2.06
CA TYR A 85 18.35 1.54 -2.23
C TYR A 85 18.99 2.15 -0.99
N GLN A 86 19.02 1.44 0.14
CA GLN A 86 19.64 1.84 1.40
C GLN A 86 19.20 3.23 1.90
N LEU A 87 17.95 3.63 1.60
CA LEU A 87 17.39 4.91 1.98
C LEU A 87 17.04 4.91 3.48
N LYS A 88 17.53 5.90 4.21
CA LYS A 88 17.12 6.17 5.59
C LYS A 88 15.64 6.55 5.62
N GLN A 89 14.93 6.09 6.65
CA GLN A 89 13.48 6.28 6.78
C GLN A 89 13.10 7.14 8.00
N MET A 90 14.08 7.68 8.72
CA MET A 90 13.83 8.55 9.85
C MET A 90 14.88 9.66 10.00
N LEU A 91 14.47 10.77 10.63
CA LEU A 91 15.37 11.79 11.13
C LEU A 91 16.13 11.25 12.36
N PRO A 92 17.46 11.38 12.41
CA PRO A 92 18.24 11.01 13.61
C PRO A 92 17.70 11.69 14.85
N ASP A 93 17.64 10.96 15.98
CA ASP A 93 17.11 11.51 17.24
C ASP A 93 18.11 11.48 18.40
N GLY A 94 19.37 11.20 18.10
CA GLY A 94 20.43 11.04 19.09
C GLY A 94 20.39 9.73 19.89
N LYS A 95 19.28 8.95 19.76
CA LYS A 95 19.11 7.63 20.41
C LYS A 95 19.16 6.48 19.41
N SER A 96 18.67 6.74 18.21
CA SER A 96 18.68 5.75 17.12
C SER A 96 18.95 6.44 15.80
N GLU A 97 19.77 5.81 14.97
CA GLU A 97 20.06 6.26 13.62
C GLU A 97 19.05 5.69 12.60
N TYR A 98 18.39 4.57 12.93
CA TYR A 98 17.53 3.83 12.05
C TYR A 98 16.14 3.63 12.65
N SER A 99 15.13 3.73 11.81
CA SER A 99 13.75 3.39 12.17
C SER A 99 13.61 1.87 12.46
N LYS A 100 12.52 1.48 13.11
CA LYS A 100 12.28 0.06 13.44
C LYS A 100 12.26 -0.85 12.20
N ILE A 101 11.63 -0.41 11.11
CA ILE A 101 11.59 -1.21 9.88
C ILE A 101 12.98 -1.37 9.27
N GLU A 102 13.82 -0.33 9.31
CA GLU A 102 15.22 -0.43 8.87
C GLU A 102 16.02 -1.41 9.72
N GLN A 103 15.85 -1.37 11.06
CA GLN A 103 16.51 -2.30 11.98
C GLN A 103 16.13 -3.74 11.67
N ILE A 104 14.84 -4.04 11.48
CA ILE A 104 14.33 -5.38 11.15
C ILE A 104 14.94 -5.86 9.84
N PHE A 105 14.87 -5.07 8.78
CA PHE A 105 15.35 -5.49 7.47
C PHE A 105 16.87 -5.63 7.41
N LYS A 106 17.62 -4.73 8.05
CA LYS A 106 19.08 -4.83 8.14
C LYS A 106 19.52 -6.08 8.90
N ALA A 107 18.88 -6.42 10.01
CA ALA A 107 19.15 -7.65 10.75
C ALA A 107 18.87 -8.88 9.88
N LEU A 108 17.74 -8.91 9.19
CA LEU A 108 17.39 -10.00 8.29
C LEU A 108 18.40 -10.20 7.15
N ILE A 109 18.86 -9.11 6.52
CA ILE A 109 19.86 -9.19 5.44
C ILE A 109 21.24 -9.58 5.97
N GLN A 110 21.55 -9.29 7.22
CA GLN A 110 22.78 -9.79 7.87
C GLN A 110 22.72 -11.31 8.08
N GLU A 111 21.56 -11.87 8.43
CA GLU A 111 21.36 -13.30 8.60
C GLU A 111 21.25 -14.04 7.25
N GLU A 112 20.53 -13.44 6.28
CA GLU A 112 20.26 -14.01 4.96
C GLU A 112 20.54 -13.00 3.84
N PRO A 113 21.82 -12.81 3.47
CA PRO A 113 22.23 -11.82 2.47
C PRO A 113 21.56 -11.99 1.09
N SER A 114 21.19 -13.23 0.75
CA SER A 114 20.52 -13.55 -0.52
C SER A 114 19.15 -12.86 -0.69
N PHE A 115 18.54 -12.41 0.39
CA PHE A 115 17.25 -11.71 0.34
C PHE A 115 17.37 -10.25 -0.14
N ALA A 116 18.56 -9.65 -0.09
CA ALA A 116 18.73 -8.24 -0.49
C ALA A 116 18.33 -7.96 -1.94
N ASP A 117 18.52 -8.94 -2.82
CA ASP A 117 18.35 -8.77 -4.27
C ASP A 117 17.04 -9.35 -4.83
N ILE A 118 16.19 -9.91 -3.96
CA ILE A 118 14.91 -10.49 -4.39
C ILE A 118 13.73 -9.62 -3.95
N PRO A 119 12.62 -9.61 -4.72
CA PRO A 119 11.37 -8.97 -4.31
C PRO A 119 10.86 -9.54 -2.99
N PHE A 120 10.20 -8.72 -2.17
CA PHE A 120 9.61 -9.16 -0.90
C PHE A 120 8.66 -10.36 -1.07
N THR A 121 7.89 -10.36 -2.15
CA THR A 121 6.95 -11.44 -2.50
C THR A 121 7.63 -12.77 -2.81
N SER A 122 8.91 -12.75 -3.22
CA SER A 122 9.71 -13.93 -3.54
C SER A 122 10.36 -14.57 -2.29
N ILE A 123 10.30 -13.91 -1.12
CA ILE A 123 10.73 -14.50 0.15
C ILE A 123 9.79 -15.66 0.48
N PRO A 124 10.32 -16.83 0.92
CA PRO A 124 9.50 -17.98 1.31
C PRO A 124 8.39 -17.59 2.31
N GLU A 125 7.20 -18.12 2.12
CA GLU A 125 5.99 -17.68 2.83
C GLU A 125 6.13 -17.68 4.36
N ALA A 126 6.74 -18.72 4.93
CA ALA A 126 6.91 -18.83 6.38
C ALA A 126 7.78 -17.68 6.94
N GLN A 127 8.88 -17.35 6.24
CA GLN A 127 9.79 -16.26 6.63
C GLN A 127 9.11 -14.90 6.41
N ARG A 128 8.43 -14.72 5.28
CA ARG A 128 7.67 -13.51 4.98
C ARG A 128 6.60 -13.24 6.04
N LYS A 129 5.84 -14.25 6.46
CA LYS A 129 4.86 -14.12 7.56
C LYS A 129 5.53 -13.75 8.89
N ALA A 130 6.70 -14.30 9.20
CA ALA A 130 7.46 -13.93 10.40
C ALA A 130 7.88 -12.45 10.36
N ILE A 131 8.42 -11.99 9.22
CA ILE A 131 8.79 -10.58 9.01
C ILE A 131 7.57 -9.67 9.19
N ILE A 132 6.44 -9.99 8.57
CA ILE A 132 5.20 -9.19 8.67
C ILE A 132 4.74 -9.08 10.12
N ARG A 133 4.76 -10.17 10.89
CA ARG A 133 4.40 -10.15 12.31
C ARG A 133 5.33 -9.24 13.11
N GLN A 134 6.63 -9.30 12.88
CA GLN A 134 7.61 -8.46 13.56
C GLN A 134 7.43 -6.99 13.19
N VAL A 135 7.27 -6.66 11.90
CA VAL A 135 7.01 -5.30 11.42
C VAL A 135 5.71 -4.76 12.04
N SER A 136 4.64 -5.57 12.05
CA SER A 136 3.38 -5.20 12.68
C SER A 136 3.55 -4.93 14.18
N SER A 137 4.23 -5.82 14.92
CA SER A 137 4.47 -5.66 16.35
C SER A 137 5.23 -4.37 16.68
N ASP A 138 6.30 -4.09 15.94
CA ASP A 138 7.24 -3.02 16.26
C ASP A 138 6.85 -1.66 15.70
N CYS A 139 6.10 -1.63 14.56
CA CYS A 139 5.77 -0.38 13.87
C CYS A 139 4.36 0.13 14.16
N ARG A 140 3.34 -0.75 14.34
CA ARG A 140 1.94 -0.31 14.43
C ARG A 140 1.69 0.70 15.53
N ARG A 141 2.30 0.53 16.70
CA ARG A 141 2.16 1.43 17.84
C ARG A 141 2.61 2.86 17.54
N ASN A 142 3.57 3.00 16.63
CA ASN A 142 4.18 4.30 16.31
C ASN A 142 3.41 5.09 15.25
N VAL A 143 2.58 4.44 14.46
CA VAL A 143 1.97 5.07 13.28
C VAL A 143 0.45 5.07 13.28
N ILE A 144 -0.22 4.01 13.75
CA ILE A 144 -1.68 3.89 13.67
C ILE A 144 -2.37 5.05 14.41
N GLY A 145 -2.09 5.24 15.70
CA GLY A 145 -2.72 6.32 16.47
C GLY A 145 -2.31 7.72 15.99
N ALA A 146 -1.07 7.88 15.50
CA ALA A 146 -0.59 9.16 14.99
C ALA A 146 -1.33 9.57 13.71
N LEU A 147 -1.51 8.65 12.76
CA LEU A 147 -2.24 8.92 11.52
C LEU A 147 -3.74 9.12 11.78
N HIS A 148 -4.34 8.30 12.64
CA HIS A 148 -5.74 8.47 13.07
C HIS A 148 -6.02 9.88 13.60
N ARG A 149 -5.15 10.40 14.46
CA ARG A 149 -5.26 11.76 14.98
C ARG A 149 -5.11 12.81 13.89
N ASP A 150 -4.13 12.69 13.00
CA ASP A 150 -3.91 13.63 11.92
C ASP A 150 -5.11 13.71 10.96
N PHE A 151 -5.80 12.59 10.76
CA PHE A 151 -7.06 12.52 10.04
C PHE A 151 -8.31 12.84 10.91
N GLN A 152 -8.11 13.32 12.15
CA GLN A 152 -9.20 13.71 13.06
C GLN A 152 -10.29 12.62 13.19
N ALA A 153 -9.87 11.36 13.26
CA ALA A 153 -10.74 10.17 13.30
C ALA A 153 -11.64 9.98 12.05
N CYS A 154 -11.38 10.69 10.94
CA CYS A 154 -12.19 10.59 9.73
C CYS A 154 -11.86 9.36 8.87
N LEU A 155 -10.63 8.81 8.98
CA LEU A 155 -10.17 7.80 8.03
C LEU A 155 -10.53 6.37 8.45
N TYR A 156 -10.23 6.00 9.69
CA TYR A 156 -10.46 4.66 10.24
C TYR A 156 -10.64 4.66 11.76
N ALA A 157 -11.26 3.61 12.27
CA ALA A 157 -11.22 3.23 13.68
C ALA A 157 -10.17 2.12 13.88
N PHE A 158 -9.62 2.00 15.07
CA PHE A 158 -8.61 1.00 15.39
C PHE A 158 -8.61 0.58 16.87
N ASP A 159 -8.11 -0.63 17.13
CA ASP A 159 -7.66 -1.10 18.44
C ASP A 159 -6.31 -1.82 18.23
N LEU A 160 -5.26 -1.34 18.89
CA LEU A 160 -3.93 -1.96 18.79
C LEU A 160 -3.87 -3.40 19.36
N LYS A 161 -4.84 -3.79 20.18
CA LYS A 161 -4.99 -5.16 20.70
C LYS A 161 -5.86 -6.04 19.80
N GLY A 162 -6.63 -5.43 18.91
CA GLY A 162 -7.46 -6.12 17.93
C GLY A 162 -6.64 -6.59 16.71
N ASP A 163 -7.37 -7.05 15.70
CA ASP A 163 -6.79 -7.72 14.52
C ASP A 163 -6.57 -6.79 13.33
N GLY A 164 -7.03 -5.53 13.36
CA GLY A 164 -6.91 -4.62 12.23
C GLY A 164 -7.53 -3.25 12.47
N ILE A 165 -7.76 -2.56 11.36
CA ILE A 165 -8.44 -1.27 11.29
C ILE A 165 -9.78 -1.42 10.55
N PHE A 166 -10.75 -0.58 10.90
CA PHE A 166 -12.02 -0.45 10.17
C PHE A 166 -12.02 0.90 9.45
N LEU A 167 -12.14 0.90 8.13
CA LEU A 167 -12.24 2.12 7.35
C LEU A 167 -13.62 2.76 7.54
N ASN A 168 -13.65 4.08 7.61
CA ASN A 168 -14.88 4.83 7.50
C ASN A 168 -15.42 4.70 6.07
N ALA A 169 -16.72 4.45 5.88
CA ALA A 169 -17.32 4.26 4.56
C ALA A 169 -17.11 5.48 3.62
N TYR A 170 -17.28 6.70 4.14
CA TYR A 170 -17.01 7.91 3.35
C TYR A 170 -15.53 8.04 2.95
N ALA A 171 -14.62 7.61 3.83
CA ALA A 171 -13.18 7.59 3.52
C ALA A 171 -12.84 6.53 2.48
N PHE A 172 -13.47 5.37 2.56
CA PHE A 172 -13.31 4.30 1.58
C PHE A 172 -13.74 4.77 0.19
N ASP A 173 -14.94 5.31 0.05
CA ASP A 173 -15.46 5.82 -1.23
C ASP A 173 -14.58 6.93 -1.79
N PHE A 174 -14.14 7.86 -0.93
CA PHE A 174 -13.23 8.93 -1.32
C PHE A 174 -11.87 8.38 -1.81
N MET A 175 -11.26 7.49 -1.05
CA MET A 175 -9.97 6.89 -1.43
C MET A 175 -10.09 6.03 -2.68
N LEU A 176 -11.21 5.34 -2.89
CA LEU A 176 -11.47 4.56 -4.08
C LEU A 176 -11.55 5.47 -5.32
N LYS A 177 -12.30 6.58 -5.21
CA LYS A 177 -12.48 7.57 -6.29
C LYS A 177 -11.18 8.27 -6.67
N TYR A 178 -10.35 8.64 -5.69
CA TYR A 178 -9.15 9.45 -5.87
C TYR A 178 -7.85 8.70 -5.58
N LYS A 179 -7.88 7.37 -5.72
CA LYS A 179 -6.73 6.50 -5.37
C LYS A 179 -5.43 6.92 -6.05
N VAL A 180 -5.50 7.17 -7.35
CA VAL A 180 -4.33 7.52 -8.18
C VAL A 180 -3.74 8.87 -7.79
N GLU A 181 -4.60 9.86 -7.57
CA GLU A 181 -4.21 11.22 -7.17
C GLU A 181 -3.57 11.20 -5.78
N ILE A 182 -4.21 10.54 -4.81
CA ILE A 182 -3.68 10.41 -3.44
C ILE A 182 -2.33 9.68 -3.47
N GLU A 183 -2.21 8.62 -4.24
CA GLU A 183 -0.96 7.86 -4.35
C GLU A 183 0.18 8.71 -4.91
N LYS A 184 -0.05 9.47 -5.98
CA LYS A 184 0.95 10.38 -6.55
C LYS A 184 1.37 11.47 -5.57
N LEU A 185 0.41 12.08 -4.88
CA LEU A 185 0.69 13.09 -3.85
C LEU A 185 1.49 12.48 -2.68
N ASN A 186 1.13 11.26 -2.25
CA ASN A 186 1.85 10.54 -1.22
C ASN A 186 3.31 10.26 -1.64
N TYR A 187 3.55 9.79 -2.86
CA TYR A 187 4.91 9.56 -3.36
C TYR A 187 5.71 10.86 -3.44
N TYR A 188 5.11 11.93 -3.91
CA TYR A 188 5.78 13.23 -3.96
C TYR A 188 6.18 13.70 -2.55
N ALA A 189 5.26 13.64 -1.58
CA ALA A 189 5.53 14.06 -0.21
C ALA A 189 6.58 13.14 0.47
N TRP A 190 6.52 11.83 0.18
CA TRP A 190 7.49 10.86 0.66
C TRP A 190 8.90 11.14 0.09
N ALA A 191 9.00 11.37 -1.23
CA ALA A 191 10.25 11.73 -1.89
C ALA A 191 10.85 13.01 -1.28
N LYS A 192 10.04 14.06 -1.09
CA LYS A 192 10.48 15.31 -0.45
C LYS A 192 11.00 15.10 0.97
N PHE A 193 10.39 14.20 1.74
CA PHE A 193 10.89 13.86 3.07
C PHE A 193 12.21 13.08 3.00
N LEU A 194 12.32 12.11 2.08
CA LEU A 194 13.54 11.33 1.90
C LEU A 194 14.73 12.20 1.45
N GLU A 195 14.50 13.20 0.59
CA GLU A 195 15.52 14.18 0.19
C GLU A 195 16.11 14.94 1.38
N LYS A 196 15.31 15.21 2.42
CA LYS A 196 15.77 15.92 3.62
C LYS A 196 16.66 15.08 4.54
N ILE A 197 16.58 13.75 4.46
CA ILE A 197 17.21 12.83 5.43
C ILE A 197 18.25 11.90 4.81
N ASN A 198 18.46 11.98 3.51
CA ASN A 198 19.42 11.16 2.78
C ASN A 198 20.39 12.04 1.98
N ASP A 199 21.58 11.50 1.70
CA ASP A 199 22.59 12.19 0.91
C ASP A 199 22.19 12.31 -0.57
N GLU A 200 22.62 13.35 -1.25
CA GLU A 200 22.31 13.61 -2.66
C GLU A 200 22.62 12.42 -3.58
N SER A 201 23.68 11.66 -3.28
CA SER A 201 24.09 10.49 -4.08
C SER A 201 23.05 9.35 -4.09
N VAL A 202 22.26 9.22 -3.03
CA VAL A 202 21.25 8.15 -2.91
C VAL A 202 19.82 8.61 -3.26
N VAL A 203 19.59 9.93 -3.34
CA VAL A 203 18.26 10.47 -3.66
C VAL A 203 17.96 10.59 -5.17
N VAL A 204 18.91 10.22 -6.02
CA VAL A 204 18.70 10.25 -7.47
C VAL A 204 17.53 9.35 -7.87
N LYS A 205 16.60 9.90 -8.66
CA LYS A 205 15.38 9.21 -9.13
C LYS A 205 14.51 8.65 -8.00
N LEU A 206 14.30 9.42 -6.94
CA LEU A 206 13.49 8.97 -5.79
C LEU A 206 12.07 8.57 -6.18
N LEU A 207 11.41 9.33 -7.06
CA LEU A 207 10.06 8.99 -7.51
C LEU A 207 10.05 7.63 -8.23
N ASP A 208 11.00 7.39 -9.13
CA ASP A 208 11.14 6.08 -9.78
C ASP A 208 11.37 4.96 -8.76
N LYS A 209 12.20 5.18 -7.74
CA LYS A 209 12.45 4.20 -6.68
C LYS A 209 11.21 3.89 -5.84
N LEU A 210 10.38 4.89 -5.55
CA LEU A 210 9.12 4.73 -4.83
C LEU A 210 8.06 4.02 -5.68
N GLU A 211 7.98 4.34 -6.96
CA GLU A 211 7.04 3.73 -7.90
C GLU A 211 7.46 2.30 -8.27
N LEU A 212 8.76 2.02 -8.42
CA LEU A 212 9.32 0.69 -8.69
C LEU A 212 9.30 -0.25 -7.48
N ALA A 213 9.06 0.26 -6.28
CA ALA A 213 8.71 -0.58 -5.13
C ALA A 213 7.32 -1.23 -5.32
N THR A 214 6.53 -0.77 -6.29
CA THR A 214 5.24 -1.36 -6.66
C THR A 214 5.47 -2.62 -7.52
N PRO A 215 4.66 -3.68 -7.34
CA PRO A 215 4.75 -4.89 -8.14
C PRO A 215 4.76 -4.59 -9.64
N GLN A 216 5.65 -5.24 -10.38
CA GLN A 216 5.60 -5.23 -11.84
C GLN A 216 4.50 -6.18 -12.31
N ARG A 217 3.90 -5.89 -13.48
CA ARG A 217 2.94 -6.79 -14.12
C ARG A 217 3.57 -8.16 -14.33
N GLU A 218 2.88 -9.21 -13.89
CA GLU A 218 3.26 -10.59 -14.16
C GLU A 218 2.92 -10.99 -15.60
N ASP A 219 3.49 -12.10 -16.05
CA ASP A 219 3.06 -12.71 -17.34
C ASP A 219 1.65 -13.29 -17.18
N LEU A 220 0.70 -12.71 -17.91
CA LEU A 220 -0.71 -13.10 -17.85
C LEU A 220 -1.02 -14.40 -18.57
N SER A 221 -0.04 -15.11 -19.13
CA SER A 221 -0.24 -16.37 -19.86
C SER A 221 -0.86 -17.46 -18.99
N VAL A 222 -0.45 -17.55 -17.73
CA VAL A 222 -1.00 -18.51 -16.76
C VAL A 222 -2.48 -18.22 -16.49
N PHE A 223 -2.82 -16.97 -16.25
CA PHE A 223 -4.21 -16.55 -16.01
C PHE A 223 -5.09 -16.76 -17.23
N ARG A 224 -4.55 -16.56 -18.45
CA ARG A 224 -5.28 -16.86 -19.69
C ARG A 224 -5.65 -18.34 -19.79
N GLN A 225 -4.73 -19.23 -19.40
CA GLN A 225 -4.99 -20.66 -19.42
C GLN A 225 -6.07 -21.07 -18.42
N VAL A 226 -6.01 -20.53 -17.19
CA VAL A 226 -7.01 -20.78 -16.14
C VAL A 226 -8.39 -20.32 -16.59
N LEU A 227 -8.51 -19.07 -17.05
CA LEU A 227 -9.77 -18.50 -17.50
C LEU A 227 -10.34 -19.24 -18.73
N TYR A 228 -9.47 -19.65 -19.67
CA TYR A 228 -9.89 -20.42 -20.84
C TYR A 228 -10.49 -21.78 -20.47
N ASN A 229 -9.95 -22.43 -19.44
CA ASN A 229 -10.42 -23.73 -18.98
C ASN A 229 -11.71 -23.64 -18.12
N GLU A 230 -11.98 -22.51 -17.49
CA GLU A 230 -13.18 -22.31 -16.67
C GLU A 230 -14.43 -21.97 -17.52
N PHE A 231 -14.26 -21.38 -18.71
CA PHE A 231 -15.39 -20.97 -19.54
C PHE A 231 -15.61 -21.97 -20.69
N GLU A 232 -16.73 -22.66 -20.69
CA GLU A 232 -17.14 -23.55 -21.79
C GLU A 232 -17.28 -22.85 -23.15
N GLN A 233 -17.59 -21.53 -23.11
CA GLN A 233 -17.66 -20.70 -24.31
C GLN A 233 -16.86 -19.40 -24.05
N CYS A 234 -15.77 -19.25 -24.82
CA CYS A 234 -14.95 -18.04 -24.75
C CYS A 234 -15.58 -16.90 -25.54
N ASN A 235 -16.37 -16.10 -24.89
CA ASN A 235 -16.94 -14.86 -25.41
C ASN A 235 -16.25 -13.64 -24.79
N CYS A 236 -16.17 -12.55 -25.56
CA CYS A 236 -15.65 -11.29 -25.05
C CYS A 236 -16.57 -10.76 -23.93
N PHE A 237 -16.01 -10.50 -22.77
CA PHE A 237 -16.73 -9.97 -21.61
C PHE A 237 -17.47 -8.66 -21.93
N TYR A 238 -16.87 -7.79 -22.75
CA TYR A 238 -17.43 -6.47 -23.06
C TYR A 238 -18.45 -6.45 -24.18
N CYS A 239 -18.29 -7.24 -25.24
CA CYS A 239 -19.19 -7.18 -26.41
C CYS A 239 -19.94 -8.47 -26.67
N GLY A 240 -19.73 -9.52 -25.89
CA GLY A 240 -20.40 -10.82 -26.03
C GLY A 240 -20.03 -11.64 -27.27
N LYS A 241 -19.18 -11.11 -28.19
CA LYS A 241 -18.79 -11.83 -29.40
C LYS A 241 -17.87 -12.98 -29.06
N LYS A 242 -18.00 -14.08 -29.80
CA LYS A 242 -17.11 -15.24 -29.72
C LYS A 242 -15.66 -14.81 -29.96
N LEU A 243 -14.76 -15.24 -29.10
CA LEU A 243 -13.34 -14.91 -29.19
C LEU A 243 -12.63 -15.85 -30.17
N HIS A 244 -11.95 -15.27 -31.16
CA HIS A 244 -11.00 -15.94 -32.04
C HIS A 244 -9.56 -15.68 -31.57
N GLU A 245 -9.33 -14.50 -31.08
CA GLU A 245 -8.09 -14.09 -30.41
C GLU A 245 -8.45 -13.64 -28.99
N ILE A 246 -7.71 -14.16 -28.01
CA ILE A 246 -8.04 -14.00 -26.59
C ILE A 246 -7.00 -13.11 -25.94
N HIS A 247 -7.46 -11.95 -25.46
CA HIS A 247 -6.71 -11.11 -24.55
C HIS A 247 -7.25 -11.28 -23.13
N VAL A 248 -6.35 -11.31 -22.15
CA VAL A 248 -6.69 -11.17 -20.73
C VAL A 248 -6.61 -9.70 -20.42
N ASP A 249 -7.69 -9.15 -19.90
CA ASP A 249 -7.77 -7.75 -19.49
C ASP A 249 -8.12 -7.66 -18.01
N HIS A 250 -7.56 -6.66 -17.33
CA HIS A 250 -7.94 -6.33 -15.97
C HIS A 250 -9.27 -5.59 -15.97
N PHE A 251 -10.34 -6.18 -15.41
CA PHE A 251 -11.65 -5.51 -15.31
C PHE A 251 -11.54 -4.15 -14.63
N ILE A 252 -10.92 -4.09 -13.46
CA ILE A 252 -10.47 -2.84 -12.85
C ILE A 252 -9.04 -2.59 -13.35
N PRO A 253 -8.73 -1.41 -13.92
CA PRO A 253 -7.42 -1.13 -14.50
C PRO A 253 -6.27 -1.45 -13.55
N TRP A 254 -5.21 -2.05 -14.07
CA TRP A 254 -4.01 -2.42 -13.30
C TRP A 254 -3.39 -1.22 -12.55
N SER A 255 -3.47 -0.01 -13.13
CA SER A 255 -3.02 1.22 -12.48
C SER A 255 -3.72 1.52 -11.15
N PHE A 256 -4.91 0.96 -10.94
CA PHE A 256 -5.69 1.09 -9.70
C PHE A 256 -5.31 0.07 -8.64
N ILE A 257 -5.19 -1.21 -9.02
CA ILE A 257 -4.98 -2.32 -8.09
C ILE A 257 -3.50 -2.61 -7.90
N LYS A 258 -2.70 -2.52 -8.99
CA LYS A 258 -1.27 -2.86 -9.05
C LYS A 258 -0.94 -4.28 -8.58
N GLU A 259 -1.91 -5.18 -8.70
CA GLU A 259 -1.79 -6.61 -8.43
C GLU A 259 -2.48 -7.43 -9.51
N ASP A 260 -1.90 -8.57 -9.84
CA ASP A 260 -2.46 -9.53 -10.77
C ASP A 260 -3.29 -10.55 -9.98
N LYS A 261 -4.60 -10.30 -9.87
CA LYS A 261 -5.57 -11.15 -9.15
C LYS A 261 -6.53 -11.81 -10.12
N LEU A 262 -6.72 -13.11 -10.00
CA LEU A 262 -7.58 -13.90 -10.89
C LEU A 262 -9.02 -13.33 -10.99
N TRP A 263 -9.58 -12.86 -9.88
CA TRP A 263 -10.93 -12.29 -9.85
C TRP A 263 -11.07 -10.99 -10.67
N ASN A 264 -9.96 -10.31 -10.96
CA ASN A 264 -9.93 -9.06 -11.72
C ASN A 264 -9.69 -9.28 -13.22
N PHE A 265 -9.52 -10.53 -13.66
CA PHE A 265 -9.26 -10.82 -15.06
C PHE A 265 -10.53 -11.21 -15.81
N VAL A 266 -10.66 -10.72 -17.03
CA VAL A 266 -11.72 -11.06 -17.97
C VAL A 266 -11.14 -11.38 -19.33
N LEU A 267 -11.83 -12.26 -20.09
CA LEU A 267 -11.47 -12.54 -21.47
C LEU A 267 -12.06 -11.45 -22.39
N ALA A 268 -11.23 -10.83 -23.19
CA ALA A 268 -11.61 -9.74 -24.08
C ALA A 268 -11.12 -9.96 -25.51
N CYS A 269 -11.85 -9.43 -26.52
CA CYS A 269 -11.33 -9.34 -27.86
C CYS A 269 -10.34 -8.15 -27.97
N PRO A 270 -9.37 -8.19 -28.91
CA PRO A 270 -8.37 -7.15 -29.07
C PRO A 270 -8.97 -5.73 -29.18
N SER A 271 -10.04 -5.57 -29.94
CA SER A 271 -10.70 -4.28 -30.16
C SER A 271 -11.35 -3.69 -28.90
N CYS A 272 -11.92 -4.52 -28.01
CA CYS A 272 -12.49 -4.07 -26.76
C CYS A 272 -11.40 -3.76 -25.74
N ASN A 273 -10.35 -4.58 -25.69
CA ASN A 273 -9.20 -4.36 -24.82
C ASN A 273 -8.49 -3.04 -25.13
N ILE A 274 -8.20 -2.78 -26.41
CA ILE A 274 -7.58 -1.51 -26.84
C ILE A 274 -8.47 -0.30 -26.52
N ARG A 275 -9.79 -0.39 -26.78
CA ARG A 275 -10.72 0.72 -26.50
C ARG A 275 -10.81 1.08 -25.03
N LYS A 276 -10.62 0.13 -24.15
CA LYS A 276 -10.63 0.36 -22.70
C LYS A 276 -9.33 0.98 -22.20
N SER A 277 -8.22 0.72 -22.89
CA SER A 277 -6.91 1.24 -22.53
C SER A 277 -6.68 2.71 -22.93
N ASN A 278 -7.61 3.31 -23.68
CA ASN A 278 -7.67 4.72 -24.04
C ASN A 278 -8.76 5.45 -23.26
#